data_a52b0b52c7f144473246ae1bc54b4b0f
#
_entry.id   a52b0b52c7f144473246ae1bc54b4b0f
#
_cell.length_a   1.000
_cell.length_b   1.000
_cell.length_c   1.000
_cell.angle_alpha   90.00
_cell.angle_beta   90.00
_cell.angle_gamma   90.00
#
_symmetry.space_group_name_H-M   'P 1'
#
loop_
_entity.id
_entity.type
_entity.pdbx_description
1 polymer ?
#
loop_
_entity_poly.entity_id
_entity_poly.type
_entity_poly.pdbx_seq_one_letter_code
_entity_poly.pdbx_strand_id
1 'polypeptide(L)'
;RLSVPNEFVGGKVLIALLVHVGIGFTVASRFVQFRYFGRMFRILSASQAFQRDKHGHLSSFQALLLSVAGRVGGGNIAGVAVAITLGGPGAVFWMWVVGLMGMATSFLECSLAQTYKVAEPDGTYRGGPAHYIARGLGARWKWMAGPASVLLLLTFGFGLPAQTRKAAVRA
;
A
#
# COMPACT_ATOMS: atom_id res chain seq x y z
N ARG A 1 24.76 -20.66 -4.29
CA ARG A 1 24.10 -20.95 -5.61
C ARG A 1 22.64 -20.44 -5.71
N LEU A 2 22.07 -19.83 -4.66
CA LEU A 2 20.70 -19.24 -4.67
C LEU A 2 20.68 -17.72 -4.95
N SER A 3 21.84 -17.09 -5.15
CA SER A 3 21.93 -15.63 -5.35
C SER A 3 21.46 -15.18 -6.74
N VAL A 4 21.82 -15.92 -7.79
CA VAL A 4 21.52 -15.57 -9.19
C VAL A 4 20.01 -15.53 -9.49
N PRO A 5 19.20 -16.56 -9.11
CA PRO A 5 17.75 -16.49 -9.30
C PRO A 5 17.11 -15.37 -8.50
N ASN A 6 17.60 -15.08 -7.30
CA ASN A 6 17.05 -14.03 -6.44
C ASN A 6 17.32 -12.63 -7.00
N GLU A 7 18.50 -12.36 -7.54
CA GLU A 7 18.82 -11.08 -8.21
C GLU A 7 18.03 -10.88 -9.49
N PHE A 8 17.86 -11.92 -10.28
CA PHE A 8 17.13 -11.84 -11.54
C PHE A 8 15.62 -11.66 -11.32
N VAL A 9 15.01 -12.52 -10.49
CA VAL A 9 13.56 -12.49 -10.21
C VAL A 9 13.20 -11.34 -9.28
N GLY A 10 13.96 -11.13 -8.20
CA GLY A 10 13.69 -10.08 -7.22
C GLY A 10 14.08 -8.67 -7.68
N GLY A 11 15.09 -8.56 -8.55
CA GLY A 11 15.54 -7.27 -9.08
C GLY A 11 14.82 -6.86 -10.36
N LYS A 12 15.26 -7.43 -11.47
CA LYS A 12 14.86 -6.96 -12.82
C LYS A 12 13.40 -7.24 -13.16
N VAL A 13 12.93 -8.46 -12.91
CA VAL A 13 11.56 -8.86 -13.25
C VAL A 13 10.54 -8.13 -12.39
N LEU A 14 10.77 -8.05 -11.08
CA LEU A 14 9.86 -7.36 -10.16
C LEU A 14 9.77 -5.86 -10.47
N ILE A 15 10.90 -5.20 -10.73
CA ILE A 15 10.93 -3.77 -11.09
C ILE A 15 10.17 -3.55 -12.40
N ALA A 16 10.46 -4.35 -13.45
CA ALA A 16 9.77 -4.25 -14.72
C ALA A 16 8.26 -4.44 -14.55
N LEU A 17 7.83 -5.44 -13.79
CA LEU A 17 6.42 -5.71 -13.51
C LEU A 17 5.76 -4.55 -12.76
N LEU A 18 6.40 -4.03 -11.71
CA LEU A 18 5.88 -2.89 -10.95
C LEU A 18 5.71 -1.64 -11.83
N VAL A 19 6.70 -1.35 -12.68
CA VAL A 19 6.64 -0.21 -13.59
C VAL A 19 5.51 -0.37 -14.61
N HIS A 20 5.40 -1.54 -15.25
CA HIS A 20 4.35 -1.79 -16.24
C HIS A 20 2.95 -1.73 -15.62
N VAL A 21 2.75 -2.36 -14.46
CA VAL A 21 1.49 -2.33 -13.72
C VAL A 21 1.17 -0.91 -13.27
N GLY A 22 2.14 -0.16 -12.76
CA GLY A 22 1.97 1.23 -12.32
C GLY A 22 1.58 2.16 -13.48
N ILE A 23 2.24 2.04 -14.63
CA ILE A 23 1.89 2.79 -15.84
C ILE A 23 0.48 2.37 -16.33
N GLY A 24 0.22 1.07 -16.42
CA GLY A 24 -1.08 0.54 -16.84
C GLY A 24 -2.22 1.09 -15.99
N PHE A 25 -2.08 1.07 -14.66
CA PHE A 25 -3.10 1.62 -13.76
C PHE A 25 -3.17 3.14 -13.82
N THR A 26 -2.08 3.86 -14.01
CA THR A 26 -2.08 5.31 -14.18
C THR A 26 -2.88 5.71 -15.43
N VAL A 27 -2.67 5.03 -16.55
CA VAL A 27 -3.40 5.28 -17.79
C VAL A 27 -4.86 4.83 -17.66
N ALA A 28 -5.13 3.64 -17.14
CA ALA A 28 -6.48 3.11 -16.95
C ALA A 28 -7.32 3.99 -16.01
N SER A 29 -6.73 4.56 -14.97
CA SER A 29 -7.38 5.48 -14.04
C SER A 29 -7.44 6.94 -14.53
N ARG A 30 -6.97 7.22 -15.75
CA ARG A 30 -6.90 8.56 -16.33
C ARG A 30 -6.18 9.57 -15.43
N PHE A 31 -4.97 9.21 -14.99
CA PHE A 31 -4.14 10.05 -14.14
C PHE A 31 -4.85 10.51 -12.86
N VAL A 32 -5.46 9.58 -12.15
CA VAL A 32 -6.24 9.81 -10.93
C VAL A 32 -5.48 10.62 -9.87
N GLN A 33 -4.17 10.39 -9.75
CA GLN A 33 -3.29 11.06 -8.80
C GLN A 33 -3.25 12.58 -8.98
N PHE A 34 -3.35 13.07 -10.22
CA PHE A 34 -3.39 14.52 -10.50
C PHE A 34 -4.82 15.06 -10.43
N ARG A 35 -5.77 14.30 -10.94
CA ARG A 35 -7.17 14.72 -11.06
C ARG A 35 -7.85 14.94 -9.70
N TYR A 36 -7.57 14.10 -8.71
CA TYR A 36 -8.19 14.18 -7.39
C TYR A 36 -7.30 14.82 -6.32
N PHE A 37 -6.11 15.27 -6.68
CA PHE A 37 -5.16 15.87 -5.75
C PHE A 37 -5.76 17.04 -4.95
N GLY A 38 -6.36 18.02 -5.64
CA GLY A 38 -7.01 19.15 -4.97
C GLY A 38 -8.23 18.76 -4.11
N ARG A 39 -8.99 17.74 -4.54
CA ARG A 39 -10.12 17.22 -3.74
C ARG A 39 -9.65 16.54 -2.48
N MET A 40 -8.53 15.82 -2.53
CA MET A 40 -7.93 15.18 -1.37
C MET A 40 -7.60 16.21 -0.28
N PHE A 41 -6.95 17.31 -0.63
CA PHE A 41 -6.63 18.37 0.32
C PHE A 41 -7.89 19.00 0.92
N ARG A 42 -8.92 19.24 0.12
CA ARG A 42 -10.19 19.78 0.61
C ARG A 42 -10.87 18.84 1.61
N ILE A 43 -10.89 17.53 1.34
CA ILE A 43 -11.46 16.53 2.26
C ILE A 43 -10.65 16.46 3.55
N LEU A 44 -9.33 16.48 3.46
CA LEU A 44 -8.47 16.42 4.64
C LEU A 44 -8.58 17.66 5.52
N SER A 45 -8.63 18.86 4.92
CA SER A 45 -8.81 20.10 5.68
C SER A 45 -10.19 20.19 6.34
N ALA A 46 -11.24 19.72 5.66
CA ALA A 46 -12.58 19.66 6.25
C ALA A 46 -12.71 18.61 7.35
N SER A 47 -11.89 17.56 7.31
CA SER A 47 -11.90 16.43 8.25
C SER A 47 -10.95 16.62 9.44
N GLN A 48 -10.28 17.77 9.57
CA GLN A 48 -9.38 18.07 10.69
C GLN A 48 -10.12 18.25 12.03
N ALA A 49 -11.42 18.48 12.02
CA ALA A 49 -12.23 18.40 13.22
C ALA A 49 -12.16 16.96 13.74
N PHE A 50 -11.49 16.78 14.87
CA PHE A 50 -11.22 15.52 15.57
C PHE A 50 -12.52 14.92 16.18
N GLN A 51 -13.63 15.06 15.46
CA GLN A 51 -14.92 14.53 15.89
C GLN A 51 -14.97 13.05 15.54
N ARG A 52 -14.81 12.25 16.58
CA ARG A 52 -15.27 10.86 16.57
C ARG A 52 -16.78 10.91 16.33
N ASP A 53 -17.20 10.38 15.20
CA ASP A 53 -18.64 10.24 14.92
C ASP A 53 -19.27 9.42 16.07
N LYS A 54 -20.53 9.69 16.43
CA LYS A 54 -21.23 9.03 17.55
C LYS A 54 -21.26 7.50 17.43
N HIS A 55 -20.94 6.96 16.27
CA HIS A 55 -20.85 5.53 15.98
C HIS A 55 -19.42 4.95 15.99
N GLY A 56 -18.41 5.70 16.45
CA GLY A 56 -17.04 5.17 16.57
C GLY A 56 -16.26 5.06 15.27
N HIS A 57 -16.78 5.61 14.16
CA HIS A 57 -16.07 5.59 12.87
C HIS A 57 -14.89 6.57 12.87
N LEU A 58 -13.82 6.16 12.18
CA LEU A 58 -12.64 6.98 12.01
C LEU A 58 -12.91 8.13 11.03
N SER A 59 -12.46 9.34 11.35
CA SER A 59 -12.48 10.45 10.39
C SER A 59 -11.48 10.20 9.26
N SER A 60 -11.66 10.88 8.12
CA SER A 60 -10.75 10.73 6.97
C SER A 60 -9.31 11.09 7.34
N PHE A 61 -9.11 12.05 8.22
CA PHE A 61 -7.78 12.43 8.70
C PHE A 61 -7.17 11.36 9.61
N GLN A 62 -7.93 10.78 10.53
CA GLN A 62 -7.48 9.66 11.37
C GLN A 62 -7.14 8.43 10.53
N ALA A 63 -7.96 8.11 9.52
CA ALA A 63 -7.70 7.01 8.60
C ALA A 63 -6.40 7.24 7.80
N LEU A 64 -6.13 8.48 7.36
CA LEU A 64 -4.86 8.83 6.72
C LEU A 64 -3.68 8.63 7.66
N LEU A 65 -3.74 9.17 8.89
CA LEU A 65 -2.66 9.03 9.87
C LEU A 65 -2.37 7.56 10.19
N LEU A 66 -3.41 6.75 10.37
CA LEU A 66 -3.27 5.32 10.62
C LEU A 66 -2.64 4.60 9.43
N SER A 67 -3.04 4.96 8.19
CA SER A 67 -2.48 4.40 6.97
C SER A 67 -1.00 4.75 6.80
N VAL A 68 -0.61 6.00 7.08
CA VAL A 68 0.78 6.46 7.03
C VAL A 68 1.61 5.76 8.11
N ALA A 69 1.11 5.70 9.35
CA ALA A 69 1.80 5.03 10.45
C ALA A 69 2.06 3.55 10.18
N GLY A 70 1.12 2.85 9.53
CA GLY A 70 1.31 1.45 9.16
C GLY A 70 2.27 1.21 7.99
N ARG A 71 2.58 2.23 7.19
CA ARG A 71 3.47 2.13 6.03
C ARG A 71 4.88 2.68 6.27
N VAL A 72 5.04 3.59 7.20
CA VAL A 72 6.35 4.17 7.56
C VAL A 72 7.01 3.28 8.60
N GLY A 73 7.97 2.49 8.17
CA GLY A 73 8.79 1.65 9.03
C GLY A 73 10.25 2.09 9.03
N GLY A 74 11.03 1.64 10.01
CA GLY A 74 12.48 1.89 10.09
C GLY A 74 13.23 1.45 8.82
N GLY A 75 12.74 0.40 8.14
CA GLY A 75 13.29 -0.06 6.86
C GLY A 75 13.18 0.97 5.73
N ASN A 76 12.12 1.76 5.70
CA ASN A 76 11.95 2.80 4.68
C ASN A 76 12.96 3.94 4.88
N ILE A 77 13.21 4.35 6.13
CA ILE A 77 14.17 5.41 6.45
C ILE A 77 15.59 4.95 6.10
N ALA A 78 15.99 3.77 6.59
CA ALA A 78 17.30 3.20 6.30
C ALA A 78 17.48 2.89 4.80
N GLY A 79 16.43 2.39 4.13
CA GLY A 79 16.46 2.09 2.69
C GLY A 79 16.67 3.33 1.82
N VAL A 80 16.02 4.44 2.15
CA VAL A 80 16.24 5.73 1.46
C VAL A 80 17.66 6.22 1.66
N ALA A 81 18.20 6.17 2.89
CA ALA A 81 19.57 6.57 3.15
C ALA A 81 20.58 5.74 2.32
N VAL A 82 20.41 4.40 2.31
CA VAL A 82 21.26 3.52 1.49
C VAL A 82 21.10 3.80 -0.01
N ALA A 83 19.88 4.03 -0.49
CA ALA A 83 19.66 4.34 -1.89
C ALA A 83 20.34 5.65 -2.33
N ILE A 84 20.36 6.67 -1.47
CA ILE A 84 21.04 7.94 -1.75
C ILE A 84 22.56 7.76 -1.71
N THR A 85 23.08 6.99 -0.76
CA THR A 85 24.54 6.77 -0.65
C THR A 85 25.10 5.96 -1.81
N LEU A 86 24.35 4.99 -2.33
CA LEU A 86 24.78 4.15 -3.45
C LEU A 86 24.45 4.73 -4.82
N GLY A 87 23.28 5.36 -4.95
CA GLY A 87 22.74 5.84 -6.24
C GLY A 87 22.90 7.35 -6.46
N GLY A 88 23.40 8.07 -5.47
CA GLY A 88 23.56 9.53 -5.55
C GLY A 88 22.22 10.28 -5.71
N PRO A 89 22.27 11.57 -6.15
CA PRO A 89 21.07 12.41 -6.31
C PRO A 89 20.03 11.84 -7.29
N GLY A 90 20.46 11.06 -8.28
CA GLY A 90 19.59 10.41 -9.24
C GLY A 90 18.62 9.40 -8.62
N ALA A 91 18.99 8.78 -7.49
CA ALA A 91 18.13 7.85 -6.77
C ALA A 91 16.85 8.55 -6.27
N VAL A 92 16.94 9.79 -5.80
CA VAL A 92 15.78 10.57 -5.31
C VAL A 92 14.78 10.81 -6.43
N PHE A 93 15.28 11.19 -7.62
CA PHE A 93 14.43 11.38 -8.80
C PHE A 93 13.64 10.10 -9.14
N TRP A 94 14.32 8.96 -9.19
CA TRP A 94 13.66 7.68 -9.49
C TRP A 94 12.69 7.25 -8.39
N MET A 95 13.00 7.52 -7.12
CA MET A 95 12.05 7.27 -6.03
C MET A 95 10.77 8.09 -6.19
N TRP A 96 10.85 9.35 -6.64
CA TRP A 96 9.65 10.15 -6.92
C TRP A 96 8.84 9.59 -8.09
N VAL A 97 9.49 9.20 -9.17
CA VAL A 97 8.82 8.58 -10.33
C VAL A 97 8.08 7.31 -9.92
N VAL A 98 8.73 6.41 -9.20
CA VAL A 98 8.12 5.17 -8.70
C VAL A 98 7.00 5.48 -7.69
N GLY A 99 7.17 6.48 -6.83
CA GLY A 99 6.15 6.95 -5.90
C GLY A 99 4.88 7.43 -6.62
N LEU A 100 5.02 8.23 -7.67
CA LEU A 100 3.88 8.68 -8.48
C LEU A 100 3.13 7.51 -9.14
N MET A 101 3.85 6.51 -9.67
CA MET A 101 3.23 5.29 -10.20
C MET A 101 2.52 4.48 -9.11
N GLY A 102 3.13 4.37 -7.93
CA GLY A 102 2.56 3.69 -6.77
C GLY A 102 1.29 4.33 -6.22
N MET A 103 1.10 5.64 -6.41
CA MET A 103 -0.12 6.32 -6.00
C MET A 103 -1.35 5.80 -6.76
N ALA A 104 -1.25 5.51 -8.05
CA ALA A 104 -2.36 4.96 -8.84
C ALA A 104 -2.75 3.56 -8.38
N THR A 105 -1.77 2.68 -8.13
CA THR A 105 -2.03 1.32 -7.63
C THR A 105 -2.67 1.36 -6.25
N SER A 106 -2.17 2.19 -5.36
CA SER A 106 -2.69 2.37 -4.00
C SER A 106 -4.12 2.92 -4.00
N PHE A 107 -4.43 3.87 -4.90
CA PHE A 107 -5.78 4.40 -5.07
C PHE A 107 -6.77 3.30 -5.48
N LEU A 108 -6.41 2.48 -6.47
CA LEU A 108 -7.27 1.38 -6.92
C LEU A 108 -7.46 0.33 -5.82
N GLU A 109 -6.40 -0.04 -5.10
CA GLU A 109 -6.47 -0.97 -3.99
C GLU A 109 -7.42 -0.49 -2.89
N CYS A 110 -7.26 0.77 -2.45
CA CYS A 110 -8.13 1.37 -1.45
C CYS A 110 -9.57 1.50 -1.92
N SER A 111 -9.80 1.84 -3.20
CA SER A 111 -11.12 1.93 -3.79
C SER A 111 -11.82 0.58 -3.83
N LEU A 112 -11.12 -0.48 -4.26
CA LEU A 112 -11.62 -1.85 -4.25
C LEU A 112 -11.93 -2.33 -2.84
N ALA A 113 -11.05 -2.04 -1.87
CA ALA A 113 -11.27 -2.40 -0.48
C ALA A 113 -12.52 -1.74 0.10
N GLN A 114 -12.83 -0.51 -0.28
CA GLN A 114 -14.05 0.19 0.14
C GLN A 114 -15.30 -0.32 -0.58
N THR A 115 -15.19 -0.64 -1.88
CA THR A 115 -16.34 -1.12 -2.67
C THR A 115 -16.81 -2.50 -2.23
N TYR A 116 -15.88 -3.39 -1.89
CA TYR A 116 -16.17 -4.78 -1.50
C TYR A 116 -16.13 -5.03 0.01
N LYS A 117 -16.17 -3.98 0.82
CA LYS A 117 -16.25 -4.14 2.27
C LYS A 117 -17.57 -4.77 2.70
N VAL A 118 -17.52 -5.53 3.77
CA VAL A 118 -18.67 -6.23 4.39
C VAL A 118 -18.96 -5.60 5.73
N ALA A 119 -20.22 -5.29 5.98
CA ALA A 119 -20.66 -4.91 7.32
C ALA A 119 -20.81 -6.19 8.18
N GLU A 120 -20.27 -6.15 9.38
CA GLU A 120 -20.46 -7.18 10.39
C GLU A 120 -21.65 -6.85 11.30
N PRO A 121 -22.21 -7.85 11.99
CA PRO A 121 -23.32 -7.61 12.94
C PRO A 121 -22.97 -6.63 14.06
N ASP A 122 -21.69 -6.50 14.39
CA ASP A 122 -21.16 -5.60 15.43
C ASP A 122 -21.05 -4.13 14.98
N GLY A 123 -21.54 -3.79 13.78
CA GLY A 123 -21.43 -2.44 13.21
C GLY A 123 -20.04 -2.09 12.67
N THR A 124 -19.10 -3.04 12.68
CA THR A 124 -17.76 -2.89 12.08
C THR A 124 -17.76 -3.28 10.62
N TYR A 125 -16.68 -2.91 9.90
CA TYR A 125 -16.52 -3.25 8.49
C TYR A 125 -15.26 -4.08 8.29
N ARG A 126 -15.41 -5.18 7.54
CA ARG A 126 -14.27 -5.96 7.04
C ARG A 126 -14.09 -5.73 5.55
N GLY A 127 -12.86 -5.53 5.13
CA GLY A 127 -12.48 -5.34 3.73
C GLY A 127 -11.07 -5.90 3.48
N GLY A 128 -10.54 -5.57 2.30
CA GLY A 128 -9.19 -5.93 1.93
C GLY A 128 -9.10 -6.95 0.80
N PRO A 129 -7.86 -7.38 0.42
CA PRO A 129 -7.62 -8.21 -0.76
C PRO A 129 -8.44 -9.50 -0.81
N ALA A 130 -8.59 -10.19 0.30
CA ALA A 130 -9.39 -11.42 0.36
C ALA A 130 -10.85 -11.20 -0.06
N HIS A 131 -11.45 -10.07 0.36
CA HIS A 131 -12.85 -9.78 0.09
C HIS A 131 -13.09 -9.35 -1.36
N TYR A 132 -12.25 -8.46 -1.92
CA TYR A 132 -12.45 -8.06 -3.30
C TYR A 132 -12.03 -9.13 -4.31
N ILE A 133 -11.08 -10.03 -3.98
CA ILE A 133 -10.79 -11.21 -4.80
C ILE A 133 -11.97 -12.18 -4.78
N ALA A 134 -12.51 -12.50 -3.59
CA ALA A 134 -13.60 -13.46 -3.46
C ALA A 134 -14.91 -13.00 -4.11
N ARG A 135 -15.18 -11.69 -4.09
CA ARG A 135 -16.45 -11.11 -4.57
C ARG A 135 -16.35 -10.44 -5.94
N GLY A 136 -15.19 -9.86 -6.28
CA GLY A 136 -14.98 -9.10 -7.50
C GLY A 136 -14.59 -9.95 -8.71
N LEU A 137 -13.78 -11.00 -8.51
CA LEU A 137 -13.27 -11.85 -9.59
C LEU A 137 -14.21 -13.03 -9.94
N GLY A 138 -15.30 -13.22 -9.17
CA GLY A 138 -16.25 -14.30 -9.40
C GLY A 138 -15.81 -15.66 -8.84
N ALA A 139 -16.72 -16.65 -8.98
CA ALA A 139 -16.57 -17.97 -8.34
C ALA A 139 -15.31 -18.74 -8.75
N ARG A 140 -14.88 -18.60 -10.02
CA ARG A 140 -13.71 -19.29 -10.59
C ARG A 140 -12.40 -18.92 -9.91
N TRP A 141 -12.27 -17.68 -9.41
CA TRP A 141 -11.04 -17.13 -8.84
C TRP A 141 -11.06 -17.00 -7.31
N LYS A 142 -12.15 -17.46 -6.65
CA LYS A 142 -12.29 -17.42 -5.18
C LYS A 142 -11.15 -18.11 -4.44
N TRP A 143 -10.57 -19.15 -5.02
CA TRP A 143 -9.45 -19.89 -4.41
C TRP A 143 -8.21 -19.00 -4.17
N MET A 144 -8.01 -17.93 -4.97
CA MET A 144 -6.89 -16.99 -4.79
C MET A 144 -7.02 -16.16 -3.51
N ALA A 145 -8.22 -16.00 -2.95
CA ALA A 145 -8.43 -15.25 -1.72
C ALA A 145 -7.72 -15.89 -0.51
N GLY A 146 -7.65 -17.23 -0.46
CA GLY A 146 -6.94 -17.96 0.60
C GLY A 146 -5.44 -17.69 0.59
N PRO A 147 -4.70 -18.01 -0.48
CA PRO A 147 -3.28 -17.69 -0.60
C PRO A 147 -2.96 -16.21 -0.38
N ALA A 148 -3.78 -15.28 -0.91
CA ALA A 148 -3.59 -13.85 -0.70
C ALA A 148 -3.68 -13.47 0.78
N SER A 149 -4.65 -14.03 1.52
CA SER A 149 -4.79 -13.81 2.97
C SER A 149 -3.61 -14.35 3.75
N VAL A 150 -3.14 -15.55 3.42
CA VAL A 150 -1.98 -16.18 4.06
C VAL A 150 -0.72 -15.34 3.83
N LEU A 151 -0.48 -14.90 2.58
CA LEU A 151 0.66 -14.05 2.26
C LEU A 151 0.63 -12.71 3.00
N LEU A 152 -0.55 -12.10 3.14
CA LEU A 152 -0.72 -10.89 3.94
C LEU A 152 -0.42 -11.12 5.41
N LEU A 153 -0.95 -12.20 6.00
CA LEU A 153 -0.67 -12.55 7.39
C LEU A 153 0.81 -12.81 7.64
N LEU A 154 1.47 -13.51 6.73
CA LEU A 154 2.91 -13.74 6.81
C LEU A 154 3.71 -12.44 6.68
N THR A 155 3.33 -11.57 5.74
CA THR A 155 4.02 -10.29 5.51
C THR A 155 3.87 -9.36 6.71
N PHE A 156 2.65 -9.18 7.22
CA PHE A 156 2.41 -8.29 8.37
C PHE A 156 2.79 -8.94 9.70
N GLY A 157 2.55 -10.23 9.88
CA GLY A 157 2.83 -10.93 11.13
C GLY A 157 4.32 -11.14 11.39
N PHE A 158 5.11 -11.44 10.37
CA PHE A 158 6.55 -11.66 10.49
C PHE A 158 7.40 -10.49 9.99
N GLY A 159 6.94 -9.78 8.97
CA GLY A 159 7.69 -8.68 8.36
C GLY A 159 7.84 -7.47 9.28
N LEU A 160 6.75 -7.03 9.92
CA LEU A 160 6.79 -5.87 10.83
C LEU A 160 7.64 -6.12 12.08
N PRO A 161 7.47 -7.23 12.83
CA PRO A 161 8.34 -7.53 13.98
C PRO A 161 9.81 -7.70 13.61
N ALA A 162 10.11 -8.27 12.45
CA ALA A 162 11.49 -8.42 11.98
C ALA A 162 12.15 -7.07 11.66
N GLN A 163 11.40 -6.10 11.12
CA GLN A 163 11.90 -4.75 10.86
C GLN A 163 12.17 -3.97 12.14
N THR A 164 11.27 -4.02 13.11
CA THR A 164 11.43 -3.37 14.42
C THR A 164 12.62 -3.95 15.19
N ARG A 165 12.82 -5.27 15.16
CA ARG A 165 13.96 -5.91 15.80
C ARG A 165 15.29 -5.50 15.18
N LYS A 166 15.36 -5.40 13.84
CA LYS A 166 16.58 -4.92 13.14
C LYS A 166 16.90 -3.47 13.45
N ALA A 167 15.90 -2.63 13.62
CA ALA A 167 16.08 -1.23 14.01
C ALA A 167 16.60 -1.12 15.46
N ALA A 168 16.05 -1.90 16.38
CA ALA A 168 16.44 -1.90 17.79
C ALA A 168 17.86 -2.46 18.05
N VAL A 169 18.35 -3.39 17.22
CA VAL A 169 19.70 -3.97 17.35
C VAL A 169 20.79 -3.03 16.79
N ARG A 170 20.42 -2.06 15.95
CA ARG A 170 21.35 -1.11 15.33
C ARG A 170 21.35 0.28 15.97
N ALA A 171 20.48 0.53 16.95
CA ALA A 171 20.46 1.71 17.80
C ALA A 171 21.29 1.48 19.07
#